data_5b89712525fa11bdfaba55e198168dc0
#
_entry.id   5b89712525fa11bdfaba55e198168dc0
#
_cell.length_a   1.000
_cell.length_b   1.000
_cell.length_c   1.000
_cell.angle_alpha   90.00
_cell.angle_beta   90.00
_cell.angle_gamma   90.00
#
_symmetry.space_group_name_H-M   'P 1'
#
loop_
_entity.id
_entity.type
_entity.pdbx_description
1 polymer ?
#
loop_
_entity_poly.entity_id
_entity_poly.type
_entity_poly.pdbx_seq_one_letter_code
_entity_poly.pdbx_strand_id
1 'polypeptide(L)'
;AMRDWIATLPATAVLDDLFLCHATPENDTGYWLDAYTGDGEARRADLPWIEARAEGIAQPVMLCGHTHVARMLHLPDGRLIVNPGSVGSPGYVDDAPRTGRRVSAGTPAASYAIVDRTRGRWSAALHLVPYDTGPAIAMAHARGAADWVEVLTTGWL
;
A
#
# COMPACT_ATOMS: atom_id res chain seq x y z
N ALA A 1 0.41 21.93 12.97
CA ALA A 1 -1.00 21.66 12.63
C ALA A 1 -1.20 20.28 11.98
N MET A 2 -0.76 20.04 10.73
CA MET A 2 -0.99 18.73 10.08
C MET A 2 -0.18 17.60 10.73
N ARG A 3 1.11 17.79 10.99
CA ARG A 3 1.96 16.81 11.67
C ARG A 3 1.45 16.46 13.07
N ASP A 4 0.97 17.45 13.82
CA ASP A 4 0.46 17.24 15.18
C ASP A 4 -0.83 16.40 15.13
N TRP A 5 -1.68 16.65 14.13
CA TRP A 5 -2.88 15.83 13.89
C TRP A 5 -2.53 14.40 13.51
N ILE A 6 -1.58 14.18 12.57
CA ILE A 6 -1.14 12.83 12.19
C ILE A 6 -0.61 12.06 13.40
N ALA A 7 0.15 12.73 14.28
CA ALA A 7 0.69 12.11 15.50
C ALA A 7 -0.40 11.67 16.51
N THR A 8 -1.64 12.12 16.36
CA THR A 8 -2.77 11.70 17.21
C THR A 8 -3.54 10.52 16.65
N LEU A 9 -3.26 10.10 15.41
CA LEU A 9 -3.96 8.97 14.81
C LEU A 9 -3.54 7.65 15.48
N PRO A 10 -4.47 6.74 15.72
CA PRO A 10 -4.15 5.41 16.24
C PRO A 10 -3.42 4.58 15.18
N ALA A 11 -2.58 3.63 15.61
CA ALA A 11 -1.91 2.70 14.71
C ALA A 11 -2.89 1.82 13.93
N THR A 12 -4.00 1.46 14.56
CA THR A 12 -5.11 0.72 13.95
C THR A 12 -6.45 1.34 14.31
N ALA A 13 -7.45 1.15 13.46
CA ALA A 13 -8.83 1.59 13.73
C ALA A 13 -9.84 0.53 13.26
N VAL A 14 -10.98 0.52 13.91
CA VAL A 14 -12.13 -0.27 13.49
C VAL A 14 -13.30 0.67 13.25
N LEU A 15 -13.87 0.60 12.06
CA LEU A 15 -15.05 1.33 11.64
C LEU A 15 -16.09 0.31 11.16
N ASP A 16 -17.03 -0.05 12.04
CA ASP A 16 -18.02 -1.10 11.79
C ASP A 16 -17.38 -2.41 11.27
N ASP A 17 -17.63 -2.76 10.04
CA ASP A 17 -17.12 -3.95 9.35
C ASP A 17 -15.69 -3.78 8.79
N LEU A 18 -15.06 -2.63 8.98
CA LEU A 18 -13.75 -2.31 8.44
C LEU A 18 -12.67 -2.27 9.52
N PHE A 19 -11.60 -3.03 9.34
CA PHE A 19 -10.36 -2.88 10.09
C PHE A 19 -9.35 -2.08 9.25
N LEU A 20 -8.67 -1.12 9.85
CA LEU A 20 -7.70 -0.25 9.19
C LEU A 20 -6.36 -0.31 9.91
N CYS A 21 -5.27 -0.38 9.15
CA CYS A 21 -3.91 -0.18 9.62
C CYS A 21 -3.07 0.52 8.55
N HIS A 22 -1.89 1.04 8.92
CA HIS A 22 -1.00 1.61 7.89
C HIS A 22 -0.30 0.50 7.10
N ALA A 23 0.39 -0.42 7.77
CA ALA A 23 1.20 -1.47 7.14
C ALA A 23 0.67 -2.87 7.48
N THR A 24 0.89 -3.31 8.71
CA THR A 24 0.36 -4.57 9.25
C THR A 24 -0.46 -4.30 10.51
N PRO A 25 -1.26 -5.26 10.98
CA PRO A 25 -1.96 -5.12 12.26
C PRO A 25 -1.03 -4.92 13.46
N GLU A 26 0.21 -5.43 13.38
CA GLU A 26 1.16 -5.39 14.49
C GLU A 26 2.08 -4.17 14.48
N ASN A 27 2.37 -3.59 13.30
CA ASN A 27 3.30 -2.47 13.19
C ASN A 27 3.15 -1.68 11.86
N ASP A 28 3.70 -0.47 11.83
CA ASP A 28 3.57 0.49 10.73
C ASP A 28 4.66 0.39 9.66
N THR A 29 5.60 -0.55 9.78
CA THR A 29 6.75 -0.70 8.88
C THR A 29 6.88 -2.09 8.29
N GLY A 30 6.00 -3.01 8.67
CA GLY A 30 5.98 -4.38 8.15
C GLY A 30 5.35 -4.48 6.77
N TYR A 31 5.64 -5.59 6.11
CA TYR A 31 5.00 -5.91 4.84
C TYR A 31 3.94 -6.98 5.07
N TRP A 32 2.72 -6.72 4.68
CA TRP A 32 1.60 -7.67 4.84
C TRP A 32 1.33 -8.45 3.56
N LEU A 33 0.99 -7.73 2.49
CA LEU A 33 0.58 -8.32 1.21
C LEU A 33 1.75 -8.54 0.25
N ASP A 34 2.90 -8.03 0.62
CA ASP A 34 4.15 -8.14 -0.14
C ASP A 34 5.24 -8.76 0.72
N ALA A 35 6.18 -9.42 0.07
CA ALA A 35 7.41 -9.94 0.66
C ALA A 35 8.56 -9.72 -0.32
N TYR A 36 9.78 -9.57 0.21
CA TYR A 36 10.95 -9.46 -0.63
C TYR A 36 11.50 -10.85 -1.00
N THR A 37 11.81 -11.01 -2.27
CA THR A 37 12.54 -12.15 -2.80
C THR A 37 14.06 -11.90 -2.77
N GLY A 38 14.85 -12.93 -3.02
CA GLY A 38 16.32 -12.85 -2.95
C GLY A 38 16.96 -11.86 -3.95
N ASP A 39 16.21 -11.41 -4.96
CA ASP A 39 16.61 -10.39 -5.93
C ASP A 39 16.35 -8.94 -5.44
N GLY A 40 15.76 -8.78 -4.24
CA GLY A 40 15.43 -7.47 -3.67
C GLY A 40 14.12 -6.86 -4.16
N GLU A 41 13.38 -7.56 -5.02
CA GLU A 41 12.10 -7.10 -5.53
C GLU A 41 10.96 -7.44 -4.56
N ALA A 42 10.01 -6.52 -4.40
CA ALA A 42 8.78 -6.77 -3.67
C ALA A 42 7.78 -7.55 -4.53
N ARG A 43 7.35 -8.71 -4.06
CA ARG A 43 6.35 -9.55 -4.73
C ARG A 43 5.24 -9.90 -3.76
N ARG A 44 4.09 -10.31 -4.30
CA ARG A 44 2.99 -10.76 -3.46
C ARG A 44 3.46 -11.85 -2.49
N ALA A 45 3.19 -11.65 -1.20
CA ALA A 45 3.44 -12.63 -0.16
C ALA A 45 2.61 -13.91 -0.38
N ASP A 46 3.04 -15.01 0.20
CA ASP A 46 2.27 -16.24 0.19
C ASP A 46 1.06 -16.18 1.13
N LEU A 47 0.10 -17.06 0.91
CA LEU A 47 -1.14 -17.05 1.67
C LEU A 47 -0.93 -17.31 3.16
N PRO A 48 -0.12 -18.28 3.62
CA PRO A 48 0.10 -18.49 5.05
C PRO A 48 0.68 -17.27 5.77
N TRP A 49 1.56 -16.52 5.12
CA TRP A 49 2.10 -15.27 5.66
C TRP A 49 1.02 -14.21 5.84
N ILE A 50 0.12 -14.09 4.86
CA ILE A 50 -0.97 -13.12 4.87
C ILE A 50 -1.99 -13.49 5.94
N GLU A 51 -2.39 -14.76 6.03
CA GLU A 51 -3.36 -15.29 6.99
C GLU A 51 -2.90 -15.14 8.43
N ALA A 52 -1.63 -15.44 8.72
CA ALA A 52 -1.06 -15.31 10.06
C ALA A 52 -1.18 -13.88 10.60
N ARG A 53 -1.09 -12.86 9.74
CA ARG A 53 -1.25 -11.45 10.13
C ARG A 53 -2.71 -11.00 10.21
N ALA A 54 -3.62 -11.74 9.60
CA ALA A 54 -5.05 -11.51 9.70
C ALA A 54 -5.68 -12.22 10.91
N GLU A 55 -4.89 -12.99 11.66
CA GLU A 55 -5.36 -13.72 12.83
C GLU A 55 -5.86 -12.76 13.91
N GLY A 56 -6.98 -13.08 14.54
CA GLY A 56 -7.59 -12.25 15.58
C GLY A 56 -8.39 -11.04 15.09
N ILE A 57 -8.38 -10.72 13.79
CA ILE A 57 -9.22 -9.66 13.22
C ILE A 57 -10.59 -10.25 12.87
N ALA A 58 -11.63 -9.69 13.47
CA ALA A 58 -13.01 -10.16 13.28
C ALA A 58 -13.71 -9.51 12.07
N GLN A 59 -13.22 -8.36 11.60
CA GLN A 59 -13.85 -7.60 10.54
C GLN A 59 -13.75 -8.31 9.18
N PRO A 60 -14.83 -8.31 8.39
CA PRO A 60 -14.85 -8.94 7.07
C PRO A 60 -13.99 -8.22 6.04
N VAL A 61 -13.62 -6.97 6.29
CA VAL A 61 -12.75 -6.17 5.40
C VAL A 61 -11.59 -5.57 6.17
N MET A 62 -10.38 -5.73 5.63
CA MET A 62 -9.15 -5.16 6.17
C MET A 62 -8.52 -4.23 5.13
N LEU A 63 -8.22 -3.00 5.54
CA LEU A 63 -7.62 -1.98 4.70
C LEU A 63 -6.22 -1.68 5.20
N CYS A 64 -5.24 -1.72 4.31
CA CYS A 64 -3.85 -1.39 4.61
C CYS A 64 -3.23 -0.56 3.49
N GLY A 65 -2.00 -0.10 3.67
CA GLY A 65 -1.25 0.68 2.69
C GLY A 65 0.24 0.31 2.72
N HIS A 66 1.10 1.29 2.99
CA HIS A 66 2.54 1.20 3.19
C HIS A 66 3.34 0.80 1.93
N THR A 67 3.05 -0.32 1.29
CA THR A 67 3.84 -0.83 0.15
C THR A 67 3.60 -0.07 -1.16
N HIS A 68 2.62 0.83 -1.22
CA HIS A 68 2.24 1.59 -2.41
C HIS A 68 1.81 0.74 -3.62
N VAL A 69 1.79 -0.57 -3.50
CA VAL A 69 1.37 -1.50 -4.56
C VAL A 69 -0.09 -1.88 -4.35
N ALA A 70 -0.93 -1.55 -5.32
CA ALA A 70 -2.35 -1.87 -5.26
C ALA A 70 -2.58 -3.39 -5.26
N ARG A 71 -3.28 -3.88 -4.23
CA ARG A 71 -3.61 -5.31 -4.09
C ARG A 71 -4.99 -5.51 -3.49
N MET A 72 -5.68 -6.51 -3.99
CA MET A 72 -6.95 -6.97 -3.46
C MET A 72 -6.93 -8.49 -3.37
N LEU A 73 -7.20 -9.03 -2.20
CA LEU A 73 -7.12 -10.46 -1.92
C LEU A 73 -8.34 -10.91 -1.11
N HIS A 74 -8.89 -12.08 -1.45
CA HIS A 74 -9.82 -12.78 -0.57
C HIS A 74 -9.08 -13.88 0.18
N LEU A 75 -9.27 -13.94 1.49
CA LEU A 75 -8.83 -15.06 2.30
C LEU A 75 -9.77 -16.26 2.11
N PRO A 76 -9.32 -17.50 2.40
CA PRO A 76 -10.15 -18.70 2.30
C PRO A 76 -11.41 -18.66 3.18
N ASP A 77 -11.39 -17.89 4.27
CA ASP A 77 -12.52 -17.67 5.16
C ASP A 77 -13.53 -16.62 4.63
N GLY A 78 -13.28 -16.03 3.47
CA GLY A 78 -14.14 -15.07 2.79
C GLY A 78 -13.86 -13.60 3.14
N ARG A 79 -12.93 -13.29 4.06
CA ARG A 79 -12.53 -11.92 4.38
C ARG A 79 -11.77 -11.29 3.21
N LEU A 80 -11.92 -9.97 3.04
CA LEU A 80 -11.31 -9.19 1.99
C LEU A 80 -10.19 -8.32 2.57
N ILE A 81 -9.01 -8.32 1.94
CA ILE A 81 -7.92 -7.40 2.26
C ILE A 81 -7.66 -6.50 1.04
N VAL A 82 -7.54 -5.19 1.27
CA VAL A 82 -7.30 -4.21 0.21
C VAL A 82 -6.17 -3.27 0.61
N ASN A 83 -5.15 -3.20 -0.24
CA ASN A 83 -4.20 -2.11 -0.30
C ASN A 83 -4.54 -1.28 -1.56
N PRO A 84 -4.95 -0.03 -1.43
CA PRO A 84 -5.36 0.77 -2.57
C PRO A 84 -4.19 1.25 -3.45
N GLY A 85 -2.95 1.02 -3.04
CA GLY A 85 -1.77 1.59 -3.68
C GLY A 85 -1.45 2.99 -3.18
N SER A 86 -0.92 3.83 -4.03
CA SER A 86 -0.50 5.19 -3.69
C SER A 86 -1.05 6.24 -4.66
N VAL A 87 -1.41 7.40 -4.12
CA VAL A 87 -1.88 8.54 -4.92
C VAL A 87 -0.73 9.33 -5.56
N GLY A 88 0.47 9.32 -4.95
CA GLY A 88 1.53 10.20 -5.42
C GLY A 88 2.96 9.67 -5.26
N SER A 89 3.13 8.44 -4.80
CA SER A 89 4.43 7.78 -4.68
C SER A 89 4.34 6.38 -5.27
N PRO A 90 4.54 6.23 -6.59
CA PRO A 90 4.35 4.94 -7.27
C PRO A 90 5.47 3.93 -7.01
N GLY A 91 6.47 4.28 -6.21
CA GLY A 91 7.54 3.38 -5.80
C GLY A 91 8.54 4.09 -4.89
N TYR A 92 9.41 3.31 -4.28
CA TYR A 92 10.48 3.81 -3.40
C TYR A 92 11.57 2.74 -3.21
N VAL A 93 12.75 3.18 -2.80
CA VAL A 93 13.79 2.31 -2.27
C VAL A 93 13.63 2.20 -0.77
N ASP A 94 13.49 0.98 -0.27
CA ASP A 94 13.43 0.73 1.17
C ASP A 94 14.85 0.53 1.70
N ASP A 95 15.40 1.57 2.31
CA ASP A 95 16.76 1.57 2.86
C ASP A 95 16.86 0.99 4.29
N ALA A 96 15.78 0.56 4.88
CA ALA A 96 15.79 -0.01 6.22
C ALA A 96 15.87 -1.56 6.18
N PRO A 97 16.94 -2.17 6.65
CA PRO A 97 18.25 -1.69 7.08
C PRO A 97 19.34 -1.84 5.98
N ARG A 98 19.44 -0.91 5.04
CA ARG A 98 20.39 -0.87 3.92
C ARG A 98 20.29 -2.05 2.95
N THR A 99 19.08 -2.48 2.65
CA THR A 99 18.83 -3.67 1.81
C THR A 99 18.79 -3.36 0.32
N GLY A 100 18.67 -2.10 -0.07
CA GLY A 100 18.44 -1.70 -1.47
C GLY A 100 17.17 -2.30 -2.07
N ARG A 101 16.21 -2.65 -1.23
CA ARG A 101 14.94 -3.25 -1.65
C ARG A 101 14.13 -2.22 -2.42
N ARG A 102 13.58 -2.64 -3.55
CA ARG A 102 12.79 -1.76 -4.41
C ARG A 102 11.34 -2.16 -4.40
N VAL A 103 10.49 -1.16 -4.35
CA VAL A 103 9.04 -1.30 -4.51
C VAL A 103 8.62 -0.46 -5.71
N SER A 104 7.93 -1.07 -6.67
CA SER A 104 7.44 -0.40 -7.87
C SER A 104 5.99 -0.77 -8.11
N ALA A 105 5.13 0.24 -8.29
CA ALA A 105 3.73 0.02 -8.62
C ALA A 105 3.50 -0.38 -10.09
N GLY A 106 4.51 -0.17 -10.95
CA GLY A 106 4.46 -0.46 -12.38
C GLY A 106 3.68 0.58 -13.20
N THR A 107 3.27 1.68 -12.59
CA THR A 107 2.57 2.80 -13.23
C THR A 107 2.74 4.08 -12.42
N PRO A 108 2.93 5.25 -13.05
CA PRO A 108 2.95 6.53 -12.35
C PRO A 108 1.55 7.07 -12.00
N ALA A 109 0.48 6.39 -12.44
CA ALA A 109 -0.89 6.81 -12.16
C ALA A 109 -1.21 6.74 -10.66
N ALA A 110 -2.05 7.67 -10.20
CA ALA A 110 -2.61 7.61 -8.85
C ALA A 110 -3.50 6.38 -8.69
N SER A 111 -3.37 5.67 -7.59
CA SER A 111 -4.17 4.50 -7.30
C SER A 111 -5.06 4.72 -6.08
N TYR A 112 -6.33 4.29 -6.18
CA TYR A 112 -7.26 4.26 -5.06
C TYR A 112 -8.21 3.05 -5.18
N ALA A 113 -8.93 2.75 -4.10
CA ALA A 113 -9.93 1.69 -4.09
C ALA A 113 -11.29 2.24 -3.68
N ILE A 114 -12.35 1.68 -4.26
CA ILE A 114 -13.71 1.79 -3.75
C ILE A 114 -14.09 0.43 -3.18
N VAL A 115 -14.49 0.42 -1.90
CA VAL A 115 -15.00 -0.78 -1.22
C VAL A 115 -16.50 -0.62 -1.05
N ASP A 116 -17.25 -1.62 -1.48
CA ASP A 116 -18.71 -1.61 -1.50
C ASP A 116 -19.31 -2.89 -0.90
N ARG A 117 -20.50 -2.78 -0.36
CA ARG A 117 -21.27 -3.91 0.16
C ARG A 117 -22.56 -4.08 -0.60
N THR A 118 -22.59 -5.05 -1.50
CA THR A 118 -23.77 -5.35 -2.30
C THR A 118 -24.37 -6.69 -1.91
N ARG A 119 -25.65 -6.71 -1.55
CA ARG A 119 -26.38 -7.92 -1.15
C ARG A 119 -25.68 -8.71 -0.02
N GLY A 120 -25.12 -8.00 0.94
CA GLY A 120 -24.42 -8.58 2.11
C GLY A 120 -23.00 -9.10 1.81
N ARG A 121 -22.50 -8.95 0.59
CA ARG A 121 -21.13 -9.34 0.21
C ARG A 121 -20.25 -8.10 0.00
N TRP A 122 -19.04 -8.17 0.49
CA TRP A 122 -18.03 -7.15 0.27
C TRP A 122 -17.31 -7.36 -1.05
N SER A 123 -17.07 -6.27 -1.75
CA SER A 123 -16.26 -6.21 -2.96
C SER A 123 -15.41 -4.95 -2.96
N ALA A 124 -14.34 -4.94 -3.75
CA ALA A 124 -13.55 -3.74 -3.98
C ALA A 124 -13.23 -3.59 -5.45
N ALA A 125 -13.03 -2.36 -5.90
CA ALA A 125 -12.52 -2.03 -7.21
C ALA A 125 -11.28 -1.14 -7.06
N LEU A 126 -10.19 -1.51 -7.72
CA LEU A 126 -8.98 -0.72 -7.80
C LEU A 126 -9.06 0.20 -9.03
N HIS A 127 -8.72 1.46 -8.85
CA HIS A 127 -8.76 2.48 -9.91
C HIS A 127 -7.39 3.10 -10.10
N LEU A 128 -6.97 3.23 -11.35
CA LEU A 128 -5.78 3.96 -11.76
C LEU A 128 -6.21 5.24 -12.47
N VAL A 129 -5.76 6.38 -11.97
CA VAL A 129 -6.09 7.69 -12.51
C VAL A 129 -4.81 8.36 -13.03
N PRO A 130 -4.62 8.46 -14.34
CA PRO A 130 -3.54 9.26 -14.89
C PRO A 130 -3.70 10.73 -14.47
N TYR A 131 -2.60 11.36 -14.09
CA TYR A 131 -2.54 12.77 -13.73
C TYR A 131 -1.22 13.39 -14.20
N ASP A 132 -1.14 14.71 -14.18
CA ASP A 132 0.10 15.41 -14.54
C ASP A 132 1.14 15.30 -13.43
N THR A 133 2.15 14.44 -13.63
CA THR A 133 3.28 14.26 -12.72
C THR A 133 4.39 15.30 -12.92
N GLY A 134 4.31 16.13 -13.97
CA GLY A 134 5.35 17.11 -14.34
C GLY A 134 5.80 18.01 -13.20
N PRO A 135 4.88 18.64 -12.41
CA PRO A 135 5.27 19.48 -11.28
C PRO A 135 6.06 18.71 -10.20
N ALA A 136 5.68 17.47 -9.92
CA ALA A 136 6.38 16.62 -8.94
C ALA A 136 7.75 16.19 -9.43
N ILE A 137 7.87 15.86 -10.72
CA ILE A 137 9.14 15.53 -11.40
C ILE A 137 10.08 16.74 -11.36
N ALA A 138 9.58 17.93 -11.67
CA ALA A 138 10.39 19.16 -11.62
C ALA A 138 10.93 19.43 -10.19
N MET A 139 10.11 19.19 -9.18
CA MET A 139 10.53 19.31 -7.78
C MET A 139 11.57 18.25 -7.39
N ALA A 140 11.43 17.01 -7.84
CA ALA A 140 12.38 15.93 -7.63
C ALA A 140 13.72 16.26 -8.27
N HIS A 141 13.74 16.75 -9.51
CA HIS A 141 14.96 17.24 -10.17
C HIS A 141 15.65 18.34 -9.38
N ALA A 142 14.90 19.34 -8.92
CA ALA A 142 15.45 20.46 -8.15
C ALA A 142 16.09 20.01 -6.82
N ARG A 143 15.71 18.85 -6.30
CA ARG A 143 16.23 18.24 -5.06
C ARG A 143 17.30 17.17 -5.31
N GLY A 144 17.63 16.85 -6.55
CA GLY A 144 18.57 15.80 -6.90
C GLY A 144 18.08 14.38 -6.60
N ALA A 145 16.76 14.18 -6.49
CA ALA A 145 16.12 12.90 -6.16
C ALA A 145 15.85 12.11 -7.45
N ALA A 146 16.88 11.44 -7.98
CA ALA A 146 16.82 10.76 -9.28
C ALA A 146 15.82 9.59 -9.30
N ASP A 147 15.74 8.82 -8.23
CA ASP A 147 14.78 7.74 -8.03
C ASP A 147 13.31 8.22 -8.07
N TRP A 148 13.05 9.38 -7.48
CA TRP A 148 11.74 10.02 -7.57
C TRP A 148 11.39 10.47 -8.98
N VAL A 149 12.37 10.98 -9.74
CA VAL A 149 12.17 11.32 -11.14
C VAL A 149 11.81 10.08 -11.96
N GLU A 150 12.58 9.00 -11.76
CA GLU A 150 12.37 7.74 -12.48
C GLU A 150 10.98 7.15 -12.18
N VAL A 151 10.63 7.01 -10.91
CA VAL A 151 9.36 6.37 -10.51
C VAL A 151 8.13 7.20 -10.87
N LEU A 152 8.21 8.54 -10.78
CA LEU A 152 7.12 9.44 -11.21
C LEU A 152 6.94 9.48 -12.73
N THR A 153 7.98 9.13 -13.49
CA THR A 153 7.93 9.08 -14.95
C THR A 153 7.42 7.74 -15.45
N THR A 154 7.87 6.63 -14.82
CA THR A 154 7.69 5.28 -15.35
C THR A 154 6.80 4.38 -14.48
N GLY A 155 6.79 4.62 -13.19
CA GLY A 155 6.22 3.72 -12.18
C GLY A 155 7.17 2.62 -11.72
N TRP A 156 8.43 2.63 -12.19
CA TRP A 156 9.44 1.61 -11.91
C TRP A 156 10.71 2.23 -11.32
N LEU A 157 11.45 1.41 -10.55
CA LEU A 157 12.78 1.70 -10.02
C LEU A 157 13.77 0.60 -10.39
#